data_c865a7b51792a124380535a15efe3c96
#
_entry.id   c865a7b51792a124380535a15efe3c96
#
_cell.length_a   1.000
_cell.length_b   1.000
_cell.length_c   1.000
_cell.angle_alpha   90.00
_cell.angle_beta   90.00
_cell.angle_gamma   90.00
#
_symmetry.space_group_name_H-M   'P 1'
#
loop_
_entity.id
_entity.type
_entity.pdbx_description
1 polymer ?
#
loop_
_entity_poly.entity_id
_entity_poly.type
_entity_poly.pdbx_seq_one_letter_code
_entity_poly.pdbx_strand_id
1 'polypeptide(L)'
;MKPETLITALQDVAAQQYAENSPHITDKLSAFTAARDTHAASMQALKEIDTSIERCKQERQTALDESAEAEQDWRSRFRTLRGSLTPEMKAEHSRRIASRELADEFTGLIAELETDRTRAMLNACSTGNKYLSAHEDAFTAYAGAEWAQAVNAVPVTLIRAFLLRIRALEMKGESAPQSVATGELRDALSRQGSLYHFDMTQ
;
A
#
# COMPACT_ATOMS: atom_id res chain seq x y z
N MET A 1 13.51 29.28 -41.38
CA MET A 1 14.15 28.16 -40.69
C MET A 1 13.75 26.88 -41.41
N LYS A 2 14.70 26.06 -41.83
CA LYS A 2 14.35 24.80 -42.52
C LYS A 2 13.71 23.85 -41.54
N PRO A 3 12.65 23.08 -41.89
CA PRO A 3 11.97 22.16 -40.97
C PRO A 3 12.92 21.11 -40.35
N GLU A 4 13.97 20.73 -41.04
CA GLU A 4 15.00 19.80 -40.58
C GLU A 4 15.79 20.33 -39.37
N THR A 5 16.11 21.65 -39.33
CA THR A 5 16.83 22.26 -38.20
C THR A 5 15.96 22.39 -36.94
N LEU A 6 14.64 22.53 -37.07
CA LEU A 6 13.71 22.58 -35.97
C LEU A 6 13.56 21.19 -35.33
N ILE A 7 13.50 20.15 -36.15
CA ILE A 7 13.37 18.76 -35.70
C ILE A 7 14.61 18.34 -34.91
N THR A 8 15.79 18.63 -35.44
CA THR A 8 17.07 18.32 -34.77
C THR A 8 17.16 19.05 -33.43
N ALA A 9 16.78 20.34 -33.36
CA ALA A 9 16.79 21.10 -32.11
C ALA A 9 15.79 20.57 -31.08
N LEU A 10 14.60 20.10 -31.48
CA LEU A 10 13.63 19.48 -30.58
C LEU A 10 14.10 18.12 -30.07
N GLN A 11 14.74 17.32 -30.94
CA GLN A 11 15.31 16.03 -30.56
C GLN A 11 16.49 16.20 -29.58
N ASP A 12 17.34 17.19 -29.76
CA ASP A 12 18.48 17.50 -28.91
C ASP A 12 17.99 17.93 -27.51
N VAL A 13 16.96 18.81 -27.43
CA VAL A 13 16.39 19.29 -26.17
C VAL A 13 15.76 18.13 -25.39
N ALA A 14 15.03 17.24 -26.05
CA ALA A 14 14.35 16.16 -25.42
C ALA A 14 15.32 15.02 -25.02
N ALA A 15 16.39 14.75 -25.78
CA ALA A 15 17.46 13.85 -25.39
C ALA A 15 18.22 14.36 -24.16
N GLN A 16 18.42 15.67 -24.06
CA GLN A 16 19.08 16.32 -22.93
C GLN A 16 18.21 16.21 -21.66
N GLN A 17 16.89 16.46 -21.77
CA GLN A 17 15.94 16.29 -20.66
C GLN A 17 15.86 14.84 -20.18
N TYR A 18 15.93 13.87 -21.09
CA TYR A 18 15.96 12.44 -20.70
C TYR A 18 17.23 12.09 -19.93
N ALA A 19 18.39 12.55 -20.38
CA ALA A 19 19.66 12.31 -19.71
C ALA A 19 19.72 12.96 -18.32
N GLU A 20 19.14 14.15 -18.16
CA GLU A 20 19.05 14.86 -16.87
C GLU A 20 18.05 14.21 -15.91
N ASN A 21 16.99 13.60 -16.40
CA ASN A 21 15.95 12.96 -15.58
C ASN A 21 16.27 11.52 -15.16
N SER A 22 17.20 10.84 -15.82
CA SER A 22 17.56 9.43 -15.53
C SER A 22 18.00 9.19 -14.07
N PRO A 23 18.88 10.00 -13.48
CA PRO A 23 19.23 9.87 -12.05
C PRO A 23 18.02 10.09 -11.14
N HIS A 24 17.19 11.07 -11.46
CA HIS A 24 15.99 11.40 -10.70
C HIS A 24 14.97 10.25 -10.68
N ILE A 25 14.78 9.54 -11.79
CA ILE A 25 13.91 8.35 -11.85
C ILE A 25 14.44 7.25 -10.95
N THR A 26 15.75 6.98 -10.99
CA THR A 26 16.40 5.97 -10.16
C THR A 26 16.23 6.27 -8.66
N ASP A 27 16.38 7.54 -8.27
CA ASP A 27 16.17 7.99 -6.90
C ASP A 27 14.71 7.80 -6.45
N LYS A 28 13.73 8.15 -7.32
CA LYS A 28 12.31 7.96 -7.03
C LYS A 28 11.91 6.49 -6.91
N LEU A 29 12.43 5.63 -7.78
CA LEU A 29 12.22 4.17 -7.71
C LEU A 29 12.85 3.57 -6.45
N SER A 30 14.02 4.05 -6.04
CA SER A 30 14.67 3.64 -4.79
C SER A 30 13.84 4.06 -3.57
N ALA A 31 13.36 5.30 -3.53
CA ALA A 31 12.49 5.80 -2.48
C ALA A 31 11.16 5.03 -2.39
N PHE A 32 10.55 4.72 -3.53
CA PHE A 32 9.35 3.88 -3.60
C PHE A 32 9.60 2.48 -3.03
N THR A 33 10.69 1.82 -3.41
CA THR A 33 11.05 0.50 -2.89
C THR A 33 11.25 0.51 -1.38
N ALA A 34 11.96 1.50 -0.86
CA ALA A 34 12.18 1.67 0.58
C ALA A 34 10.86 1.94 1.34
N ALA A 35 9.98 2.76 0.79
CA ALA A 35 8.67 3.03 1.38
C ALA A 35 7.77 1.79 1.40
N ARG A 36 7.77 1.01 0.31
CA ARG A 36 7.05 -0.28 0.21
C ARG A 36 7.53 -1.25 1.29
N ASP A 37 8.83 -1.43 1.42
CA ASP A 37 9.40 -2.39 2.38
C ASP A 37 9.13 -1.96 3.82
N THR A 38 9.18 -0.65 4.09
CA THR A 38 8.82 -0.08 5.40
C THR A 38 7.35 -0.31 5.72
N HIS A 39 6.45 -0.10 4.76
CA HIS A 39 5.03 -0.36 4.95
C HIS A 39 4.73 -1.84 5.15
N ALA A 40 5.35 -2.72 4.37
CA ALA A 40 5.22 -4.18 4.52
C ALA A 40 5.64 -4.65 5.93
N ALA A 41 6.76 -4.14 6.45
CA ALA A 41 7.21 -4.43 7.81
C ALA A 41 6.21 -3.94 8.87
N SER A 42 5.62 -2.74 8.69
CA SER A 42 4.61 -2.20 9.60
C SER A 42 3.31 -3.03 9.59
N MET A 43 2.89 -3.51 8.43
CA MET A 43 1.72 -4.41 8.31
C MET A 43 1.99 -5.77 8.94
N GLN A 44 3.20 -6.30 8.79
CA GLN A 44 3.59 -7.57 9.43
C GLN A 44 3.59 -7.44 10.96
N ALA A 45 4.15 -6.35 11.51
CA ALA A 45 4.14 -6.09 12.94
C ALA A 45 2.71 -5.99 13.51
N LEU A 46 1.79 -5.33 12.79
CA LEU A 46 0.37 -5.27 13.18
C LEU A 46 -0.26 -6.67 13.20
N LYS A 47 -0.01 -7.48 12.19
CA LYS A 47 -0.52 -8.85 12.11
C LYS A 47 0.00 -9.75 13.25
N GLU A 48 1.25 -9.57 13.65
CA GLU A 48 1.85 -10.33 14.77
C GLU A 48 1.18 -9.98 16.11
N ILE A 49 0.86 -8.69 16.33
CA ILE A 49 0.12 -8.25 17.50
C ILE A 49 -1.31 -8.82 17.49
N ASP A 50 -2.02 -8.77 16.35
CA ASP A 50 -3.36 -9.37 16.22
C ASP A 50 -3.35 -10.87 16.55
N THR A 51 -2.36 -11.59 16.02
CA THR A 51 -2.18 -13.02 16.31
C THR A 51 -1.92 -13.28 17.79
N SER A 52 -1.14 -12.41 18.45
CA SER A 52 -0.84 -12.52 19.88
C SER A 52 -2.07 -12.25 20.74
N ILE A 53 -2.90 -11.27 20.37
CA ILE A 53 -4.17 -10.98 21.06
C ILE A 53 -5.10 -12.19 20.98
N GLU A 54 -5.27 -12.77 19.79
CA GLU A 54 -6.16 -13.93 19.64
C GLU A 54 -5.67 -15.15 20.42
N ARG A 55 -4.36 -15.40 20.45
CA ARG A 55 -3.78 -16.45 21.29
C ARG A 55 -4.05 -16.19 22.77
N CYS A 56 -3.80 -14.97 23.26
CA CYS A 56 -4.06 -14.63 24.67
C CYS A 56 -5.53 -14.76 25.03
N LYS A 57 -6.47 -14.42 24.15
CA LYS A 57 -7.91 -14.63 24.34
C LYS A 57 -8.27 -16.11 24.48
N GLN A 58 -7.68 -16.97 23.66
CA GLN A 58 -7.89 -18.42 23.72
C GLN A 58 -7.35 -19.00 25.03
N GLU A 59 -6.12 -18.66 25.40
CA GLU A 59 -5.50 -19.11 26.66
C GLU A 59 -6.29 -18.62 27.88
N ARG A 60 -6.75 -17.37 27.87
CA ARG A 60 -7.62 -16.85 28.94
C ARG A 60 -8.89 -17.65 29.05
N GLN A 61 -9.54 -17.97 27.92
CA GLN A 61 -10.78 -18.76 27.94
C GLN A 61 -10.54 -20.15 28.49
N THR A 62 -9.47 -20.82 28.07
CA THR A 62 -9.07 -22.13 28.59
C THR A 62 -8.87 -22.09 30.11
N ALA A 63 -8.16 -21.07 30.62
CA ALA A 63 -7.94 -20.91 32.04
C ALA A 63 -9.24 -20.66 32.84
N LEU A 64 -10.19 -19.92 32.28
CA LEU A 64 -11.50 -19.68 32.88
C LEU A 64 -12.33 -20.98 32.93
N ASP A 65 -12.33 -21.77 31.87
CA ASP A 65 -13.07 -23.03 31.78
C ASP A 65 -12.50 -24.04 32.77
N GLU A 66 -11.18 -24.20 32.84
CA GLU A 66 -10.52 -25.05 33.84
C GLU A 66 -10.85 -24.62 35.28
N SER A 67 -10.87 -23.30 35.55
CA SER A 67 -11.23 -22.80 36.88
C SER A 67 -12.67 -23.08 37.22
N ALA A 68 -13.60 -22.98 36.25
CA ALA A 68 -15.03 -23.25 36.46
C ALA A 68 -15.30 -24.73 36.71
N GLU A 69 -14.69 -25.64 35.96
CA GLU A 69 -14.78 -27.08 36.15
C GLU A 69 -14.24 -27.49 37.52
N ALA A 70 -13.03 -27.02 37.85
CA ALA A 70 -12.42 -27.29 39.16
C ALA A 70 -13.27 -26.75 40.33
N GLU A 71 -13.95 -25.61 40.17
CA GLU A 71 -14.84 -25.08 41.19
C GLU A 71 -16.09 -25.93 41.39
N GLN A 72 -16.68 -26.44 40.34
CA GLN A 72 -17.87 -27.28 40.39
C GLN A 72 -17.56 -28.61 41.09
N ASP A 73 -16.46 -29.25 40.74
CA ASP A 73 -15.99 -30.49 41.36
C ASP A 73 -15.64 -30.31 42.83
N TRP A 74 -14.90 -29.24 43.16
CA TRP A 74 -14.53 -28.92 44.52
C TRP A 74 -15.78 -28.71 45.41
N ARG A 75 -16.77 -27.93 44.96
CA ARG A 75 -18.01 -27.68 45.69
C ARG A 75 -18.81 -28.96 45.95
N SER A 76 -18.88 -29.86 44.96
CA SER A 76 -19.56 -31.15 45.06
C SER A 76 -18.90 -32.03 46.14
N ARG A 77 -17.59 -32.19 46.07
CA ARG A 77 -16.81 -33.01 47.06
C ARG A 77 -16.82 -32.41 48.44
N PHE A 78 -16.69 -31.09 48.57
CA PHE A 78 -16.73 -30.40 49.85
C PHE A 78 -18.07 -30.64 50.62
N ARG A 79 -19.18 -30.61 49.87
CA ARG A 79 -20.51 -30.92 50.44
C ARG A 79 -20.62 -32.38 50.84
N THR A 80 -20.15 -33.30 50.04
CA THR A 80 -20.17 -34.75 50.27
C THR A 80 -19.35 -35.10 51.55
N LEU A 81 -18.22 -34.46 51.74
CA LEU A 81 -17.30 -34.69 52.86
C LEU A 81 -17.65 -33.81 54.09
N ARG A 82 -18.80 -33.15 54.07
CA ARG A 82 -19.31 -32.31 55.17
C ARG A 82 -18.27 -31.30 55.71
N GLY A 83 -17.46 -30.72 54.78
CA GLY A 83 -16.47 -29.70 55.11
C GLY A 83 -15.10 -30.25 55.54
N SER A 84 -14.86 -31.55 55.48
CA SER A 84 -13.55 -32.14 55.73
C SER A 84 -12.62 -31.90 54.54
N LEU A 85 -11.48 -31.20 54.74
CA LEU A 85 -10.52 -30.88 53.71
C LEU A 85 -9.45 -31.96 53.61
N THR A 86 -9.46 -32.72 52.52
CA THR A 86 -8.38 -33.65 52.20
C THR A 86 -7.19 -32.94 51.52
N PRO A 87 -5.98 -33.53 51.49
CA PRO A 87 -4.84 -32.96 50.76
C PRO A 87 -5.14 -32.73 49.28
N GLU A 88 -5.89 -33.66 48.64
CA GLU A 88 -6.29 -33.58 47.22
C GLU A 88 -7.20 -32.36 46.99
N MET A 89 -8.19 -32.14 47.89
CA MET A 89 -9.06 -30.96 47.79
C MET A 89 -8.31 -29.64 47.96
N LYS A 90 -7.26 -29.60 48.80
CA LYS A 90 -6.40 -28.42 48.91
C LYS A 90 -5.62 -28.18 47.63
N ALA A 91 -5.10 -29.22 47.00
CA ALA A 91 -4.39 -29.13 45.73
C ALA A 91 -5.32 -28.64 44.59
N GLU A 92 -6.55 -29.18 44.50
CA GLU A 92 -7.58 -28.72 43.54
C GLU A 92 -7.96 -27.26 43.76
N HIS A 93 -8.12 -26.85 45.02
CA HIS A 93 -8.39 -25.46 45.36
C HIS A 93 -7.26 -24.51 44.95
N SER A 94 -6.00 -24.90 45.19
CA SER A 94 -4.83 -24.12 44.76
C SER A 94 -4.75 -24.03 43.21
N ARG A 95 -5.03 -25.13 42.52
CA ARG A 95 -5.07 -25.16 41.05
C ARG A 95 -6.12 -24.23 40.48
N ARG A 96 -7.34 -24.24 41.06
CA ARG A 96 -8.42 -23.33 40.68
C ARG A 96 -8.03 -21.86 40.81
N ILE A 97 -7.40 -21.51 41.95
CA ILE A 97 -6.93 -20.13 42.18
C ILE A 97 -5.89 -19.75 41.14
N ALA A 98 -4.90 -20.63 40.90
CA ALA A 98 -3.85 -20.38 39.92
C ALA A 98 -4.41 -20.20 38.51
N SER A 99 -5.39 -21.01 38.05
CA SER A 99 -6.04 -20.83 36.73
C SER A 99 -6.81 -19.51 36.65
N ARG A 100 -7.45 -19.08 37.76
CA ARG A 100 -8.14 -17.78 37.78
C ARG A 100 -7.18 -16.60 37.73
N GLU A 101 -6.11 -16.64 38.50
CA GLU A 101 -5.05 -15.64 38.50
C GLU A 101 -4.41 -15.55 37.09
N LEU A 102 -4.16 -16.69 36.44
CA LEU A 102 -3.67 -16.73 35.08
C LEU A 102 -4.63 -16.07 34.05
N ALA A 103 -5.93 -16.28 34.24
CA ALA A 103 -6.93 -15.62 33.38
C ALA A 103 -6.96 -14.10 33.59
N ASP A 104 -6.77 -13.64 34.82
CA ASP A 104 -6.69 -12.21 35.14
C ASP A 104 -5.41 -11.59 34.57
N GLU A 105 -4.27 -12.28 34.60
CA GLU A 105 -3.03 -11.85 33.96
C GLU A 105 -3.18 -11.74 32.43
N PHE A 106 -3.82 -12.71 31.78
CA PHE A 106 -4.13 -12.60 30.35
C PHE A 106 -5.04 -11.42 30.04
N THR A 107 -5.96 -11.07 30.94
CA THR A 107 -6.83 -9.90 30.75
C THR A 107 -6.01 -8.60 30.74
N GLY A 108 -5.05 -8.47 31.65
CA GLY A 108 -4.11 -7.35 31.67
C GLY A 108 -3.25 -7.28 30.39
N LEU A 109 -2.65 -8.41 30.00
CA LEU A 109 -1.82 -8.50 28.82
C LEU A 109 -2.59 -8.18 27.52
N ILE A 110 -3.84 -8.62 27.39
CA ILE A 110 -4.70 -8.28 26.25
C ILE A 110 -4.90 -6.77 26.18
N ALA A 111 -5.17 -6.09 27.29
CA ALA A 111 -5.34 -4.63 27.30
C ALA A 111 -4.07 -3.87 26.87
N GLU A 112 -2.90 -4.35 27.28
CA GLU A 112 -1.61 -3.80 26.83
C GLU A 112 -1.41 -4.01 25.32
N LEU A 113 -1.64 -5.23 24.83
CA LEU A 113 -1.52 -5.57 23.41
C LEU A 113 -2.53 -4.79 22.53
N GLU A 114 -3.73 -4.51 23.00
CA GLU A 114 -4.70 -3.67 22.27
C GLU A 114 -4.22 -2.21 22.16
N THR A 115 -3.51 -1.73 23.18
CA THR A 115 -2.84 -0.42 23.11
C THR A 115 -1.72 -0.42 22.06
N ASP A 116 -0.89 -1.46 22.05
CA ASP A 116 0.19 -1.62 21.09
C ASP A 116 -0.35 -1.83 19.66
N ARG A 117 -1.46 -2.57 19.52
CA ARG A 117 -2.21 -2.70 18.26
C ARG A 117 -2.61 -1.34 17.70
N THR A 118 -3.14 -0.48 18.55
CA THR A 118 -3.54 0.87 18.13
C THR A 118 -2.35 1.68 17.64
N ARG A 119 -1.20 1.62 18.31
CA ARG A 119 0.05 2.27 17.85
C ARG A 119 0.54 1.69 16.54
N ALA A 120 0.55 0.35 16.40
CA ALA A 120 0.96 -0.33 15.18
C ALA A 120 0.05 0.03 14.01
N MET A 121 -1.27 0.14 14.23
CA MET A 121 -2.24 0.56 13.22
C MET A 121 -1.98 2.00 12.75
N LEU A 122 -1.73 2.94 13.67
CA LEU A 122 -1.38 4.32 13.32
C LEU A 122 -0.07 4.39 12.52
N ASN A 123 0.93 3.58 12.91
CA ASN A 123 2.18 3.47 12.16
C ASN A 123 1.96 2.90 10.76
N ALA A 124 1.16 1.83 10.63
CA ALA A 124 0.80 1.24 9.34
C ALA A 124 0.07 2.25 8.43
N CYS A 125 -0.86 3.05 8.96
CA CYS A 125 -1.52 4.13 8.22
C CYS A 125 -0.51 5.19 7.76
N SER A 126 0.41 5.61 8.64
CA SER A 126 1.44 6.59 8.31
C SER A 126 2.40 6.10 7.22
N THR A 127 2.89 4.87 7.35
CA THR A 127 3.77 4.25 6.34
C THR A 127 3.03 3.97 5.04
N GLY A 128 1.73 3.64 5.09
CA GLY A 128 0.87 3.48 3.93
C GLY A 128 0.73 4.78 3.12
N ASN A 129 0.50 5.91 3.79
CA ASN A 129 0.44 7.21 3.12
C ASN A 129 1.78 7.58 2.45
N LYS A 130 2.91 7.30 3.11
CA LYS A 130 4.24 7.50 2.52
C LYS A 130 4.48 6.61 1.30
N TYR A 131 4.04 5.36 1.37
CA TYR A 131 4.11 4.42 0.25
C TYR A 131 3.30 4.92 -0.95
N LEU A 132 2.06 5.39 -0.74
CA LEU A 132 1.22 5.93 -1.81
C LEU A 132 1.85 7.16 -2.45
N SER A 133 2.37 8.10 -1.64
CA SER A 133 3.05 9.29 -2.16
C SER A 133 4.32 8.94 -2.95
N ALA A 134 5.12 8.01 -2.45
CA ALA A 134 6.33 7.57 -3.15
C ALA A 134 6.00 6.82 -4.46
N HIS A 135 4.89 6.06 -4.49
CA HIS A 135 4.39 5.42 -5.69
C HIS A 135 3.97 6.45 -6.75
N GLU A 136 3.18 7.46 -6.36
CA GLU A 136 2.75 8.54 -7.24
C GLU A 136 3.95 9.30 -7.83
N ASP A 137 4.93 9.63 -7.00
CA ASP A 137 6.16 10.30 -7.41
C ASP A 137 6.96 9.46 -8.43
N ALA A 138 7.15 8.18 -8.14
CA ALA A 138 7.90 7.26 -9.00
C ALA A 138 7.17 7.04 -10.33
N PHE A 139 5.85 6.85 -10.27
CA PHE A 139 5.02 6.68 -11.47
C PHE A 139 5.04 7.94 -12.35
N THR A 140 4.91 9.11 -11.74
CA THR A 140 4.96 10.39 -12.47
C THR A 140 6.32 10.61 -13.16
N ALA A 141 7.41 10.31 -12.45
CA ALA A 141 8.74 10.42 -12.99
C ALA A 141 8.96 9.43 -14.16
N TYR A 142 8.52 8.18 -14.00
CA TYR A 142 8.61 7.16 -15.04
C TYR A 142 7.76 7.54 -16.28
N ALA A 143 6.49 7.91 -16.06
CA ALA A 143 5.60 8.31 -17.15
C ALA A 143 6.11 9.54 -17.90
N GLY A 144 6.71 10.49 -17.20
CA GLY A 144 7.36 11.66 -17.81
C GLY A 144 8.54 11.29 -18.71
N ALA A 145 9.35 10.32 -18.27
CA ALA A 145 10.47 9.84 -19.07
C ALA A 145 10.02 9.06 -20.31
N GLU A 146 9.06 8.17 -20.17
CA GLU A 146 8.45 7.44 -21.30
C GLU A 146 7.84 8.41 -22.31
N TRP A 147 7.14 9.44 -21.81
CA TRP A 147 6.58 10.48 -22.66
C TRP A 147 7.67 11.23 -23.43
N ALA A 148 8.75 11.67 -22.76
CA ALA A 148 9.86 12.36 -23.39
C ALA A 148 10.53 11.49 -24.47
N GLN A 149 10.72 10.20 -24.19
CA GLN A 149 11.26 9.24 -25.16
C GLN A 149 10.32 9.07 -26.37
N ALA A 150 9.01 8.94 -26.14
CA ALA A 150 8.02 8.81 -27.19
C ALA A 150 7.97 10.04 -28.09
N VAL A 151 8.03 11.26 -27.51
CA VAL A 151 8.08 12.51 -28.25
C VAL A 151 9.33 12.60 -29.12
N ASN A 152 10.49 12.13 -28.62
CA ASN A 152 11.72 12.07 -29.40
C ASN A 152 11.63 11.10 -30.59
N ALA A 153 10.89 10.02 -30.43
CA ALA A 153 10.71 9.00 -31.47
C ALA A 153 9.61 9.34 -32.48
N VAL A 154 8.97 10.53 -32.37
CA VAL A 154 7.90 10.93 -33.29
C VAL A 154 8.41 10.99 -34.71
N PRO A 155 7.81 10.26 -35.67
CA PRO A 155 8.24 10.25 -37.06
C PRO A 155 8.13 11.64 -37.69
N VAL A 156 9.15 12.04 -38.46
CA VAL A 156 9.17 13.31 -39.23
C VAL A 156 7.94 13.45 -40.12
N THR A 157 7.41 12.33 -40.60
CA THR A 157 6.18 12.29 -41.42
C THR A 157 4.96 12.80 -40.66
N LEU A 158 4.84 12.45 -39.32
CA LEU A 158 3.75 12.94 -38.49
C LEU A 158 3.89 14.45 -38.25
N ILE A 159 5.09 14.92 -37.91
CA ILE A 159 5.36 16.35 -37.70
C ILE A 159 5.02 17.14 -38.96
N ARG A 160 5.49 16.67 -40.13
CA ARG A 160 5.18 17.29 -41.41
C ARG A 160 3.67 17.33 -41.69
N ALA A 161 2.97 16.23 -41.50
CA ALA A 161 1.52 16.16 -41.71
C ALA A 161 0.77 17.13 -40.79
N PHE A 162 1.18 17.21 -39.50
CA PHE A 162 0.60 18.12 -38.52
C PHE A 162 0.81 19.61 -38.93
N LEU A 163 2.01 19.98 -39.32
CA LEU A 163 2.31 21.35 -39.77
C LEU A 163 1.55 21.71 -41.07
N LEU A 164 1.43 20.76 -41.99
CA LEU A 164 0.63 20.96 -43.22
C LEU A 164 -0.85 21.13 -42.89
N ARG A 165 -1.37 20.39 -41.89
CA ARG A 165 -2.75 20.53 -41.44
C ARG A 165 -3.00 21.91 -40.83
N ILE A 166 -2.12 22.39 -39.96
CA ILE A 166 -2.19 23.74 -39.39
C ILE A 166 -2.23 24.77 -40.53
N ARG A 167 -1.31 24.69 -41.47
CA ARG A 167 -1.26 25.62 -42.60
C ARG A 167 -2.53 25.62 -43.45
N ALA A 168 -3.11 24.45 -43.69
CA ALA A 168 -4.36 24.33 -44.44
C ALA A 168 -5.55 24.98 -43.69
N LEU A 169 -5.57 24.89 -42.37
CA LEU A 169 -6.58 25.55 -41.54
C LEU A 169 -6.42 27.07 -41.51
N GLU A 170 -5.18 27.57 -41.43
CA GLU A 170 -4.88 29.01 -41.56
C GLU A 170 -5.38 29.56 -42.90
N MET A 171 -5.13 28.86 -44.01
CA MET A 171 -5.58 29.26 -45.33
C MET A 171 -7.12 29.28 -45.46
N LYS A 172 -7.84 28.51 -44.63
CA LYS A 172 -9.31 28.52 -44.55
C LYS A 172 -9.85 29.60 -43.60
N GLY A 173 -8.98 30.39 -42.96
CA GLY A 173 -9.40 31.45 -42.05
C GLY A 173 -9.76 30.95 -40.66
N GLU A 174 -9.31 29.72 -40.24
CA GLU A 174 -9.52 29.21 -38.91
C GLU A 174 -8.79 30.11 -37.89
N SER A 175 -9.50 30.53 -36.84
CA SER A 175 -8.98 31.44 -35.80
C SER A 175 -7.98 30.79 -34.85
N ALA A 176 -8.09 29.47 -34.63
CA ALA A 176 -7.24 28.70 -33.72
C ALA A 176 -6.75 27.37 -34.36
N PRO A 177 -6.00 27.43 -35.47
CA PRO A 177 -5.64 26.26 -36.29
C PRO A 177 -4.82 25.23 -35.54
N GLN A 178 -3.96 25.65 -34.56
CA GLN A 178 -3.19 24.73 -33.71
C GLN A 178 -4.10 23.95 -32.76
N SER A 179 -5.08 24.61 -32.20
CA SER A 179 -6.03 23.96 -31.25
C SER A 179 -6.89 22.91 -31.97
N VAL A 180 -7.35 23.21 -33.20
CA VAL A 180 -8.13 22.27 -34.02
C VAL A 180 -7.28 21.04 -34.39
N ALA A 181 -6.07 21.26 -34.93
CA ALA A 181 -5.18 20.17 -35.29
C ALA A 181 -4.75 19.30 -34.09
N THR A 182 -4.52 19.91 -32.94
CA THR A 182 -4.21 19.18 -31.70
C THR A 182 -5.42 18.36 -31.22
N GLY A 183 -6.64 18.91 -31.34
CA GLY A 183 -7.88 18.19 -31.03
C GLY A 183 -8.06 16.95 -31.89
N GLU A 184 -7.86 17.07 -33.22
CA GLU A 184 -7.92 15.96 -34.16
C GLU A 184 -6.87 14.85 -33.82
N LEU A 185 -5.65 15.25 -33.47
CA LEU A 185 -4.60 14.32 -33.07
C LEU A 185 -4.98 13.60 -31.76
N ARG A 186 -5.45 14.35 -30.75
CA ARG A 186 -5.93 13.78 -29.49
C ARG A 186 -7.02 12.75 -29.71
N ASP A 187 -8.02 13.08 -30.54
CA ASP A 187 -9.15 12.19 -30.83
C ASP A 187 -8.72 10.93 -31.62
N ALA A 188 -7.70 11.04 -32.46
CA ALA A 188 -7.10 9.89 -33.12
C ALA A 188 -6.36 8.99 -32.13
N LEU A 189 -5.55 9.57 -31.24
CA LEU A 189 -4.84 8.84 -30.20
C LEU A 189 -5.81 8.16 -29.19
N SER A 190 -6.88 8.85 -28.81
CA SER A 190 -7.90 8.29 -27.92
C SER A 190 -8.60 7.07 -28.54
N ARG A 191 -8.90 7.11 -29.84
CA ARG A 191 -9.45 5.95 -30.54
C ARG A 191 -8.50 4.77 -30.59
N GLN A 192 -7.20 5.03 -30.80
CA GLN A 192 -6.19 3.96 -30.70
C GLN A 192 -5.96 3.47 -29.28
N GLY A 193 -5.90 4.38 -28.30
CA GLY A 193 -5.70 4.07 -26.90
C GLY A 193 -6.81 3.21 -26.31
N SER A 194 -8.05 3.31 -26.83
CA SER A 194 -9.16 2.42 -26.43
C SER A 194 -8.94 0.94 -26.80
N LEU A 195 -8.01 0.65 -27.72
CA LEU A 195 -7.62 -0.70 -28.12
C LEU A 195 -6.51 -1.29 -27.23
N TYR A 196 -5.84 -0.47 -26.42
CA TYR A 196 -4.82 -0.89 -25.48
C TYR A 196 -5.41 -0.88 -24.07
N HIS A 197 -5.77 -2.05 -23.53
CA HIS A 197 -6.01 -2.21 -22.13
C HIS A 197 -4.67 -2.14 -21.38
N PHE A 198 -4.45 -1.06 -20.67
CA PHE A 198 -3.32 -0.97 -19.75
C PHE A 198 -3.70 -1.79 -18.50
N ASP A 199 -3.12 -2.97 -18.37
CA ASP A 199 -3.30 -3.77 -17.16
C ASP A 199 -2.40 -3.20 -16.06
N MET A 200 -3.00 -2.46 -15.14
CA MET A 200 -2.31 -1.86 -13.99
C MET A 200 -1.90 -2.90 -12.93
N THR A 201 -2.15 -4.19 -13.16
CA THR A 201 -1.84 -5.27 -12.21
C THR A 201 -0.54 -6.02 -12.55
N GLN A 202 0.13 -5.65 -13.64
CA GLN A 202 1.48 -6.13 -13.96
C GLN A 202 2.54 -5.13 -13.39
#